data_168f89247d3619a24da2efeb044d88fe
#
_entry.id   168f89247d3619a24da2efeb044d88fe
#
_cell.length_a   1.000
_cell.length_b   1.000
_cell.length_c   1.000
_cell.angle_alpha   90.00
_cell.angle_beta   90.00
_cell.angle_gamma   90.00
#
_symmetry.space_group_name_H-M   'P 1'
#
loop_
_entity.id
_entity.type
_entity.pdbx_description
1 polymer ?
#
loop_
_entity_poly.entity_id
_entity_poly.type
_entity_poly.pdbx_seq_one_letter_code
_entity_poly.pdbx_strand_id
1 'polypeptide(L)' 'MKDISEHLMQAHKELKLVYEYVNERQYEQASHHAEEALFHSRCAVLWLKERLDDPTSPDR' A
#
# COMPACT_ATOMS: atom_id res chain seq x y z
N MET A 1 3.39 14.34 -9.09
CA MET A 1 4.00 13.08 -8.64
C MET A 1 3.45 12.70 -7.27
N LYS A 2 3.08 11.45 -7.11
CA LYS A 2 2.50 11.03 -5.84
C LYS A 2 3.57 10.83 -4.78
N ASP A 3 3.27 11.33 -3.61
CA ASP A 3 4.09 11.14 -2.44
C ASP A 3 3.83 9.77 -1.83
N ILE A 4 4.80 9.26 -1.06
CA ILE A 4 4.63 7.97 -0.41
C ILE A 4 3.43 7.99 0.54
N SER A 5 3.16 9.13 1.16
CA SER A 5 2.03 9.22 2.09
C SER A 5 0.71 8.97 1.38
N GLU A 6 0.58 9.36 0.12
CA GLU A 6 -0.64 9.08 -0.63
C GLU A 6 -0.81 7.59 -0.87
N HIS A 7 0.28 6.90 -1.19
CA HIS A 7 0.20 5.45 -1.38
C HIS A 7 -0.15 4.74 -0.07
N LEU A 8 0.44 5.21 1.03
CA LEU A 8 0.15 4.61 2.33
C LEU A 8 -1.30 4.86 2.74
N MET A 9 -1.81 6.05 2.48
CA MET A 9 -3.20 6.35 2.77
C MET A 9 -4.15 5.52 1.93
N GLN A 10 -3.83 5.35 0.65
CA GLN A 10 -4.67 4.54 -0.23
C GLN A 10 -4.64 3.08 0.19
N ALA A 11 -3.46 2.56 0.54
CA ALA A 11 -3.37 1.18 0.99
C ALA A 11 -4.19 0.97 2.25
N HIS A 12 -4.12 1.92 3.18
CA HIS A 12 -4.89 1.83 4.41
C HIS A 12 -6.39 1.83 4.13
N LYS A 13 -6.81 2.72 3.25
CA LYS A 13 -8.22 2.82 2.88
C LYS A 13 -8.72 1.53 2.24
N GLU A 14 -7.92 0.97 1.33
CA GLU A 14 -8.31 -0.27 0.68
C GLU A 14 -8.37 -1.44 1.67
N LEU A 15 -7.42 -1.50 2.60
CA LEU A 15 -7.45 -2.56 3.61
C LEU A 15 -8.69 -2.46 4.50
N LYS A 16 -9.11 -1.26 4.81
CA LYS A 16 -10.33 -1.08 5.60
C LYS A 16 -11.53 -1.63 4.85
N LEU A 17 -11.58 -1.39 3.55
CA LEU A 17 -12.66 -1.93 2.72
C LEU A 17 -12.61 -3.45 2.67
N VAL A 18 -11.41 -4.01 2.58
CA VAL A 18 -11.26 -5.47 2.61
C VAL A 18 -11.89 -6.03 3.89
N TYR A 19 -11.59 -5.40 5.01
CA TYR A 19 -12.13 -5.82 6.30
C TYR A 19 -13.64 -5.86 6.27
N GLU A 20 -14.25 -4.80 5.74
CA GLU A 20 -15.71 -4.69 5.71
C GLU A 20 -16.32 -5.73 4.79
N TYR A 21 -15.72 -5.93 3.62
CA TYR A 21 -16.27 -6.90 2.68
C TYR A 21 -16.12 -8.33 3.18
N VAL A 22 -15.02 -8.63 3.86
CA VAL A 22 -14.85 -9.97 4.45
C VAL A 22 -15.92 -10.22 5.51
N ASN A 23 -16.21 -9.20 6.32
CA ASN A 23 -17.25 -9.34 7.34
C ASN A 23 -18.61 -9.60 6.71
N GLU A 24 -18.85 -9.08 5.52
CA GLU A 24 -20.08 -9.29 4.81
C GLU A 24 -20.05 -10.51 3.90
N ARG A 25 -18.95 -11.24 3.92
CA ARG A 25 -18.74 -12.44 3.11
C ARG A 25 -18.75 -12.15 1.61
N GLN A 26 -18.42 -10.93 1.23
CA GLN A 26 -18.29 -10.55 -0.16
C GLN A 26 -16.83 -10.66 -0.58
N TYR A 27 -16.41 -11.91 -0.79
CA TYR A 27 -14.99 -12.20 -0.96
C TYR A 27 -14.44 -11.71 -2.28
N GLU A 28 -15.28 -11.62 -3.30
CA GLU A 28 -14.83 -11.12 -4.59
C GLU A 28 -14.43 -9.65 -4.51
N GLN A 29 -15.28 -8.84 -3.89
CA GLN A 29 -14.97 -7.44 -3.69
C GLN A 29 -13.77 -7.27 -2.76
N ALA A 30 -13.72 -8.09 -1.71
CA ALA A 30 -12.60 -8.03 -0.78
C ALA A 30 -11.28 -8.34 -1.51
N SER A 31 -11.30 -9.33 -2.38
CA SER A 31 -10.12 -9.69 -3.16
C SER A 31 -9.65 -8.54 -4.04
N HIS A 32 -10.60 -7.87 -4.69
CA HIS A 32 -10.28 -6.75 -5.56
C HIS A 32 -9.59 -5.63 -4.78
N HIS A 33 -10.14 -5.27 -3.64
CA HIS A 33 -9.55 -4.19 -2.84
C HIS A 33 -8.23 -4.62 -2.21
N ALA A 34 -8.09 -5.91 -1.90
CA ALA A 34 -6.81 -6.41 -1.39
C ALA A 34 -5.71 -6.25 -2.44
N GLU A 35 -6.04 -6.49 -3.70
CA GLU A 35 -5.06 -6.30 -4.78
C GLU A 35 -4.69 -4.84 -4.93
N GLU A 36 -5.64 -3.93 -4.77
CA GLU A 36 -5.35 -2.51 -4.82
C GLU A 36 -4.43 -2.10 -3.67
N ALA A 37 -4.69 -2.63 -2.47
CA ALA A 37 -3.83 -2.35 -1.33
C ALA A 37 -2.41 -2.85 -1.58
N LEU A 38 -2.29 -4.03 -2.18
CA LEU A 38 -0.98 -4.58 -2.51
C LEU A 38 -0.22 -3.67 -3.48
N PHE A 39 -0.93 -3.17 -4.50
CA PHE A 39 -0.31 -2.27 -5.47
C PHE A 39 0.28 -1.04 -4.78
N HIS A 40 -0.51 -0.40 -3.94
CA HIS A 40 -0.03 0.80 -3.26
C HIS A 40 1.09 0.49 -2.28
N SER A 41 1.01 -0.65 -1.61
CA SER A 41 2.06 -1.07 -0.69
C SER A 41 3.37 -1.31 -1.44
N ARG A 42 3.29 -1.91 -2.63
CA ARG A 42 4.48 -2.13 -3.44
C ARG A 42 5.13 -0.83 -3.87
N CYS A 43 4.30 0.14 -4.24
CA CYS A 43 4.84 1.46 -4.59
C CYS A 43 5.58 2.07 -3.41
N ALA A 44 5.03 1.93 -2.21
CA ALA A 44 5.68 2.46 -1.02
C ALA A 44 6.99 1.75 -0.74
N VAL A 45 7.01 0.42 -0.92
CA VAL A 45 8.22 -0.36 -0.72
C VAL A 45 9.32 0.09 -1.67
N LEU A 46 8.98 0.28 -2.95
CA LEU A 46 9.97 0.72 -3.94
C LEU A 46 10.49 2.10 -3.60
N TRP A 47 9.62 3.00 -3.19
CA TRP A 47 10.01 4.34 -2.79
C TRP A 47 11.01 4.29 -1.63
N LEU A 48 10.72 3.45 -0.64
CA LEU A 48 11.60 3.32 0.53
C LEU A 48 12.94 2.68 0.16
N LYS A 49 12.91 1.69 -0.72
CA LYS A 49 14.14 1.03 -1.14
C LYS A 49 15.06 1.98 -1.86
N GLU A 50 14.51 2.86 -2.67
CA GLU A 50 15.34 3.86 -3.33
C GLU A 50 16.03 4.76 -2.33
N ARG A 51 15.36 5.11 -1.25
CA ARG A 51 15.95 5.93 -0.20
C ARG A 51 17.03 5.17 0.55
N LEU A 52 16.79 3.90 0.82
CA LEU A 52 17.76 3.09 1.55
C LEU A 52 19.04 2.85 0.74
N ASP A 53 18.90 2.75 -0.58
CA ASP A 53 20.04 2.50 -1.45
C ASP A 53 20.77 3.77 -1.85
N ASP A 54 20.31 4.92 -1.42
CA ASP A 54 20.92 6.20 -1.74
C ASP A 54 22.28 6.29 -1.02
N PRO A 55 23.38 6.42 -1.77
CA PRO A 55 24.70 6.47 -1.14
C PRO A 55 24.92 7.71 -0.27
N THR A 56 24.07 8.72 -0.43
CA THR A 56 24.19 9.93 0.38
C THR A 56 23.42 9.83 1.69
N SER A 57 22.72 8.72 1.90
CA SER A 57 21.91 8.56 3.10
C SER A 57 22.81 8.37 4.31
N PRO A 58 22.66 9.19 5.35
CA PRO A 58 23.51 9.07 6.54
C PRO A 58 23.17 7.86 7.40
N ASP A 59 22.04 7.23 7.16
CA ASP A 59 21.59 6.10 7.96
C ASP A 59 22.16 4.77 7.48
N ARG A 60 23.00 4.79 6.48
CA ARG A 60 23.53 3.56 5.88
C ARG A 60 24.73 3.02 6.63
#